data_70543cae38cafd48c658d38a84008fa3
#
_entry.id   70543cae38cafd48c658d38a84008fa3
#
_cell.length_a   1.000
_cell.length_b   1.000
_cell.length_c   1.000
_cell.angle_alpha   90.00
_cell.angle_beta   90.00
_cell.angle_gamma   90.00
#
_symmetry.space_group_name_H-M   'P 1'
#
loop_
_entity.id
_entity.type
_entity.pdbx_description
1 polymer ?
#
loop_
_entity_poly.entity_id
_entity_poly.type
_entity_poly.pdbx_seq_one_letter_code
_entity_poly.pdbx_strand_id
1 'polypeptide(L)'
;MTMNTAMLEHSAFFARLSNYAYKDLAFMRVNCDAFQVEYHGHAGADAYTLEDAENIIIACRGTEVKQISDVKADLSISKTKTPHGKLHIGFNHYVDKIWPLILHKVRNTEKQVWVTGHSLGAAMATIITYRLATDDALPTPTGLFTYGSPRVGDRTFINYFNTLPVPHHRWVNDGDIVTKIPLAPFFYHCGVMHHIDTQGDITVNYERTWHWKRML
;
A
#
# COMPACT_ATOMS: atom_id res chain seq x y z
N MET A 1 -16.30 -9.45 -15.11
CA MET A 1 -15.45 -8.54 -15.89
C MET A 1 -14.10 -9.21 -16.02
N THR A 2 -13.70 -9.62 -17.20
CA THR A 2 -12.36 -10.21 -17.44
C THR A 2 -11.33 -9.11 -17.27
N MET A 3 -10.33 -9.34 -16.43
CA MET A 3 -9.25 -8.40 -16.20
C MET A 3 -8.40 -8.25 -17.47
N ASN A 4 -8.04 -7.02 -17.84
CA ASN A 4 -7.20 -6.73 -18.99
C ASN A 4 -5.78 -7.25 -18.74
N THR A 5 -5.15 -7.89 -19.73
CA THR A 5 -3.79 -8.43 -19.68
C THR A 5 -2.76 -7.38 -19.22
N ALA A 6 -2.84 -6.14 -19.73
CA ALA A 6 -1.96 -5.04 -19.33
C ALA A 6 -2.04 -4.72 -17.83
N MET A 7 -3.25 -4.80 -17.24
CA MET A 7 -3.44 -4.60 -15.80
C MET A 7 -2.79 -5.72 -14.98
N LEU A 8 -2.87 -6.97 -15.45
CA LEU A 8 -2.22 -8.11 -14.80
C LEU A 8 -0.70 -7.97 -14.85
N GLU A 9 -0.15 -7.57 -16.00
CA GLU A 9 1.29 -7.33 -16.17
C GLU A 9 1.79 -6.23 -15.24
N HIS A 10 1.09 -5.08 -15.17
CA HIS A 10 1.40 -4.02 -14.23
C HIS A 10 1.32 -4.51 -12.78
N SER A 11 0.26 -5.24 -12.43
CA SER A 11 0.11 -5.77 -11.07
C SER A 11 1.21 -6.76 -10.72
N ALA A 12 1.62 -7.63 -11.64
CA ALA A 12 2.72 -8.58 -11.43
C ALA A 12 4.07 -7.85 -11.28
N PHE A 13 4.29 -6.78 -12.05
CA PHE A 13 5.48 -5.94 -11.94
C PHE A 13 5.57 -5.28 -10.54
N PHE A 14 4.51 -4.61 -10.08
CA PHE A 14 4.48 -3.98 -8.76
C PHE A 14 4.50 -4.98 -7.61
N ALA A 15 3.93 -6.19 -7.78
CA ALA A 15 4.06 -7.27 -6.81
C ALA A 15 5.52 -7.69 -6.63
N ARG A 16 6.24 -7.83 -7.74
CA ARG A 16 7.68 -8.15 -7.74
C ARG A 16 8.49 -7.07 -7.04
N LEU A 17 8.25 -5.78 -7.33
CA LEU A 17 8.92 -4.68 -6.63
C LEU A 17 8.60 -4.65 -5.13
N SER A 18 7.35 -4.91 -4.74
CA SER A 18 6.96 -5.03 -3.33
C SER A 18 7.68 -6.17 -2.60
N ASN A 19 7.94 -7.28 -3.30
CA ASN A 19 8.73 -8.40 -2.79
C ASN A 19 10.23 -8.06 -2.73
N TYR A 20 10.75 -7.39 -3.75
CA TYR A 20 12.15 -6.96 -3.80
C TYR A 20 12.48 -5.94 -2.71
N ALA A 21 11.52 -5.13 -2.27
CA ALA A 21 11.71 -4.18 -1.19
C ALA A 21 12.14 -4.82 0.16
N TYR A 22 11.98 -6.14 0.33
CA TYR A 22 12.53 -6.89 1.49
C TYR A 22 14.02 -7.20 1.36
N LYS A 23 14.63 -6.99 0.20
CA LYS A 23 16.04 -7.23 -0.07
C LYS A 23 16.87 -5.98 0.20
N ASP A 24 18.19 -6.13 0.14
CA ASP A 24 19.11 -5.01 0.28
C ASP A 24 19.24 -4.17 -1.01
N LEU A 25 19.90 -3.03 -0.89
CA LEU A 25 20.10 -2.10 -2.01
C LEU A 25 20.91 -2.72 -3.16
N ALA A 26 21.87 -3.61 -2.85
CA ALA A 26 22.69 -4.26 -3.88
C ALA A 26 21.81 -5.19 -4.74
N PHE A 27 20.95 -5.98 -4.10
CA PHE A 27 19.97 -6.81 -4.80
C PHE A 27 19.02 -5.96 -5.66
N MET A 28 18.49 -4.86 -5.09
CA MET A 28 17.58 -3.98 -5.82
C MET A 28 18.23 -3.42 -7.09
N ARG A 29 19.47 -2.93 -6.99
CA ARG A 29 20.19 -2.37 -8.14
C ARG A 29 20.47 -3.38 -9.24
N VAL A 30 20.77 -4.63 -8.88
CA VAL A 30 21.02 -5.70 -9.86
C VAL A 30 19.74 -6.15 -10.56
N ASN A 31 18.61 -6.22 -9.83
CA ASN A 31 17.36 -6.76 -10.37
C ASN A 31 16.41 -5.68 -10.93
N CYS A 32 16.79 -4.41 -10.79
CA CYS A 32 16.07 -3.23 -11.29
C CYS A 32 17.07 -2.30 -12.02
N ASP A 33 17.95 -2.84 -12.84
CA ASP A 33 19.05 -2.15 -13.52
C ASP A 33 18.61 -1.09 -14.54
N ALA A 34 17.35 -1.16 -15.00
CA ALA A 34 16.72 -0.12 -15.81
C ALA A 34 16.37 1.16 -15.01
N PHE A 35 16.51 1.13 -13.68
CA PHE A 35 16.15 2.24 -12.80
C PHE A 35 17.35 2.72 -11.97
N GLN A 36 17.37 4.03 -11.70
CA GLN A 36 18.18 4.56 -10.60
C GLN A 36 17.50 4.21 -9.28
N VAL A 37 18.14 3.38 -8.45
CA VAL A 37 17.56 2.90 -7.19
C VAL A 37 18.20 3.61 -6.01
N GLU A 38 17.36 4.21 -5.16
CA GLU A 38 17.76 4.82 -3.89
C GLU A 38 17.01 4.17 -2.72
N TYR A 39 17.71 4.00 -1.61
CA TYR A 39 17.13 3.48 -0.36
C TYR A 39 16.81 4.62 0.60
N HIS A 40 15.63 4.57 1.20
CA HIS A 40 15.13 5.50 2.20
C HIS A 40 14.75 4.73 3.45
N GLY A 41 15.59 4.78 4.47
CA GLY A 41 15.37 4.06 5.71
C GLY A 41 15.62 4.93 6.93
N HIS A 42 14.72 4.87 7.91
CA HIS A 42 14.90 5.49 9.21
C HIS A 42 14.11 4.76 10.29
N ALA A 43 14.83 4.31 11.32
CA ALA A 43 14.24 3.73 12.55
C ALA A 43 13.20 2.61 12.27
N GLY A 44 13.52 1.69 11.33
CA GLY A 44 12.69 0.53 10.98
C GLY A 44 11.54 0.82 10.00
N ALA A 45 11.48 2.03 9.47
CA ALA A 45 10.62 2.37 8.34
C ALA A 45 11.50 2.45 7.09
N ASP A 46 11.21 1.63 6.09
CA ASP A 46 12.06 1.46 4.91
C ASP A 46 11.23 1.56 3.62
N ALA A 47 11.80 2.23 2.61
CA ALA A 47 11.28 2.26 1.26
C ALA A 47 12.43 2.38 0.25
N TYR A 48 12.15 2.04 -0.99
CA TYR A 48 12.99 2.32 -2.14
C TYR A 48 12.29 3.28 -3.09
N THR A 49 13.05 4.17 -3.72
CA THR A 49 12.59 4.83 -4.95
C THR A 49 13.36 4.27 -6.14
N LEU A 50 12.62 3.95 -7.19
CA LEU A 50 13.15 3.49 -8.46
C LEU A 50 12.76 4.53 -9.51
N GLU A 51 13.74 5.13 -10.15
CA GLU A 51 13.54 6.25 -11.08
C GLU A 51 14.09 5.91 -12.46
N ASP A 52 13.27 6.12 -13.51
CA ASP A 52 13.66 6.12 -14.90
C ASP A 52 13.38 7.49 -15.55
N ALA A 53 13.36 7.58 -16.88
CA ALA A 53 13.12 8.82 -17.59
C ALA A 53 11.72 9.40 -17.34
N GLU A 54 10.70 8.56 -17.13
CA GLU A 54 9.29 8.94 -17.07
C GLU A 54 8.63 8.69 -15.72
N ASN A 55 9.23 7.85 -14.87
CA ASN A 55 8.59 7.34 -13.65
C ASN A 55 9.45 7.50 -12.41
N ILE A 56 8.79 7.70 -11.28
CA ILE A 56 9.31 7.43 -9.93
C ILE A 56 8.38 6.42 -9.27
N ILE A 57 8.93 5.28 -8.86
CA ILE A 57 8.18 4.24 -8.15
C ILE A 57 8.62 4.24 -6.69
N ILE A 58 7.69 4.38 -5.76
CA ILE A 58 7.94 4.27 -4.32
C ILE A 58 7.52 2.87 -3.88
N ALA A 59 8.49 2.02 -3.56
CA ALA A 59 8.28 0.65 -3.09
C ALA A 59 8.51 0.57 -1.58
N CYS A 60 7.44 0.51 -0.80
CA CYS A 60 7.49 0.46 0.65
C CYS A 60 7.76 -0.97 1.14
N ARG A 61 8.76 -1.13 2.00
CA ARG A 61 9.07 -2.40 2.65
C ARG A 61 8.09 -2.68 3.78
N GLY A 62 7.63 -3.92 3.86
CA GLY A 62 6.89 -4.43 5.01
C GLY A 62 7.79 -4.99 6.11
N THR A 63 7.18 -5.48 7.17
CA THR A 63 7.86 -6.20 8.26
C THR A 63 8.04 -7.67 7.87
N GLU A 64 9.16 -8.30 8.23
CA GLU A 64 9.40 -9.71 7.97
C GLU A 64 8.39 -10.62 8.70
N VAL A 65 8.06 -11.76 8.07
CA VAL A 65 7.00 -12.70 8.54
C VAL A 65 7.19 -13.13 9.99
N LYS A 66 8.43 -13.27 10.46
CA LYS A 66 8.72 -13.63 11.86
C LYS A 66 8.30 -12.56 12.88
N GLN A 67 8.19 -11.31 12.45
CA GLN A 67 7.78 -10.16 13.28
C GLN A 67 6.29 -9.83 13.11
N ILE A 68 5.60 -10.44 12.14
CA ILE A 68 4.16 -10.21 11.92
C ILE A 68 3.32 -10.68 13.13
N SER A 69 3.74 -11.73 13.82
CA SER A 69 3.09 -12.16 15.08
C SER A 69 3.18 -11.09 16.17
N ASP A 70 4.33 -10.42 16.27
CA ASP A 70 4.58 -9.37 17.25
C ASP A 70 3.83 -8.08 16.84
N VAL A 71 3.83 -7.75 15.54
CA VAL A 71 3.02 -6.65 15.00
C VAL A 71 1.52 -6.89 15.22
N LYS A 72 1.04 -8.14 15.18
CA LYS A 72 -0.37 -8.47 15.49
C LYS A 72 -0.70 -8.23 16.96
N ALA A 73 0.20 -8.55 17.87
CA ALA A 73 0.01 -8.33 19.30
C ALA A 73 0.00 -6.84 19.65
N ASP A 74 0.79 -6.03 18.93
CA ASP A 74 0.96 -4.59 19.15
C ASP A 74 0.05 -3.71 18.27
N LEU A 75 -0.81 -4.29 17.41
CA LEU A 75 -1.76 -3.51 16.61
C LEU A 75 -2.84 -2.89 17.50
N SER A 76 -2.42 -1.82 18.16
CA SER A 76 -3.27 -0.90 18.89
C SER A 76 -4.45 -0.45 18.02
N ILE A 77 -5.63 -0.33 18.61
CA ILE A 77 -6.79 0.33 17.97
C ILE A 77 -6.65 1.85 17.95
N SER A 78 -5.50 2.38 18.37
CA SER A 78 -5.24 3.80 18.47
C SER A 78 -5.17 4.45 17.09
N LYS A 79 -5.73 5.65 17.00
CA LYS A 79 -5.88 6.40 15.75
C LYS A 79 -5.29 7.79 15.89
N THR A 80 -4.67 8.27 14.81
CA THR A 80 -4.30 9.67 14.64
C THR A 80 -5.30 10.37 13.73
N LYS A 81 -5.57 11.66 14.00
CA LYS A 81 -6.50 12.46 13.20
C LYS A 81 -5.81 12.95 11.91
N THR A 82 -6.57 13.00 10.84
CA THR A 82 -6.25 13.74 9.61
C THR A 82 -7.39 14.69 9.29
N PRO A 83 -7.24 15.62 8.34
CA PRO A 83 -8.35 16.46 7.87
C PRO A 83 -9.56 15.65 7.36
N HIS A 84 -9.34 14.41 6.89
CA HIS A 84 -10.34 13.61 6.20
C HIS A 84 -10.70 12.30 6.94
N GLY A 85 -10.49 12.23 8.26
CA GLY A 85 -10.79 11.06 9.07
C GLY A 85 -9.63 10.65 9.97
N LYS A 86 -9.55 9.36 10.31
CA LYS A 86 -8.50 8.86 11.23
C LYS A 86 -7.76 7.68 10.63
N LEU A 87 -6.44 7.70 10.79
CA LEU A 87 -5.51 6.63 10.42
C LEU A 87 -5.08 5.81 11.64
N HIS A 88 -4.65 4.58 11.40
CA HIS A 88 -3.94 3.79 12.40
C HIS A 88 -2.63 4.49 12.80
N ILE A 89 -2.46 4.77 14.09
CA ILE A 89 -1.34 5.61 14.56
C ILE A 89 0.03 4.98 14.25
N GLY A 90 0.18 3.68 14.40
CA GLY A 90 1.44 2.98 14.14
C GLY A 90 1.86 3.06 12.67
N PHE A 91 0.93 2.84 11.74
CA PHE A 91 1.24 2.94 10.30
C PHE A 91 1.62 4.37 9.91
N ASN A 92 0.87 5.35 10.44
CA ASN A 92 1.21 6.76 10.21
C ASN A 92 2.59 7.12 10.75
N HIS A 93 2.95 6.62 11.94
CA HIS A 93 4.26 6.86 12.54
C HIS A 93 5.42 6.28 11.69
N TYR A 94 5.25 5.10 11.07
CA TYR A 94 6.24 4.57 10.13
C TYR A 94 6.43 5.51 8.93
N VAL A 95 5.34 6.03 8.38
CA VAL A 95 5.44 6.98 7.27
C VAL A 95 6.10 8.29 7.71
N ASP A 96 5.77 8.84 8.90
CA ASP A 96 6.37 10.07 9.42
C ASP A 96 7.90 10.00 9.45
N LYS A 97 8.46 8.82 9.74
CA LYS A 97 9.91 8.61 9.80
C LYS A 97 10.63 8.79 8.46
N ILE A 98 10.01 8.36 7.37
CA ILE A 98 10.62 8.41 6.03
C ILE A 98 10.03 9.50 5.14
N TRP A 99 8.94 10.15 5.57
CA TRP A 99 8.25 11.16 4.78
C TRP A 99 9.15 12.29 4.26
N PRO A 100 10.06 12.88 5.07
CA PRO A 100 10.96 13.93 4.57
C PRO A 100 11.85 13.45 3.41
N LEU A 101 12.28 12.18 3.43
CA LEU A 101 13.13 11.59 2.39
C LEU A 101 12.32 11.36 1.09
N ILE A 102 11.12 10.82 1.22
CA ILE A 102 10.20 10.62 0.08
C ILE A 102 9.81 11.97 -0.51
N LEU A 103 9.42 12.94 0.32
CA LEU A 103 9.04 14.27 -0.11
C LEU A 103 10.18 14.96 -0.89
N HIS A 104 11.43 14.87 -0.39
CA HIS A 104 12.59 15.42 -1.06
C HIS A 104 12.74 14.86 -2.48
N LYS A 105 12.44 13.58 -2.68
CA LYS A 105 12.56 12.91 -3.98
C LYS A 105 11.47 13.32 -4.98
N VAL A 106 10.24 13.56 -4.51
CA VAL A 106 9.09 13.71 -5.43
C VAL A 106 8.56 15.13 -5.57
N ARG A 107 8.83 16.06 -4.64
CA ARG A 107 8.17 17.37 -4.56
C ARG A 107 8.28 18.26 -5.80
N ASN A 108 9.30 18.09 -6.62
CA ASN A 108 9.56 18.89 -7.80
C ASN A 108 9.61 18.05 -9.09
N THR A 109 9.04 16.85 -9.06
CA THR A 109 9.05 15.97 -10.24
C THR A 109 7.86 16.23 -11.14
N GLU A 110 8.09 16.16 -12.44
CA GLU A 110 7.04 16.08 -13.46
C GLU A 110 6.79 14.65 -13.93
N LYS A 111 7.55 13.66 -13.38
CA LYS A 111 7.42 12.25 -13.71
C LYS A 111 6.15 11.65 -13.11
N GLN A 112 5.69 10.56 -13.69
CA GLN A 112 4.62 9.76 -13.11
C GLN A 112 5.08 9.14 -11.79
N VAL A 113 4.29 9.29 -10.73
CA VAL A 113 4.59 8.72 -9.41
C VAL A 113 3.70 7.51 -9.17
N TRP A 114 4.33 6.36 -8.94
CA TRP A 114 3.66 5.11 -8.61
C TRP A 114 4.03 4.69 -7.18
N VAL A 115 3.07 4.10 -6.48
CA VAL A 115 3.31 3.65 -5.11
C VAL A 115 2.93 2.19 -4.96
N THR A 116 3.77 1.41 -4.27
CA THR A 116 3.50 -0.01 -4.04
C THR A 116 4.03 -0.49 -2.69
N GLY A 117 3.48 -1.60 -2.20
CA GLY A 117 3.95 -2.23 -0.98
C GLY A 117 3.17 -3.49 -0.63
N HIS A 118 3.79 -4.32 0.22
CA HIS A 118 3.21 -5.55 0.76
C HIS A 118 3.12 -5.46 2.28
N SER A 119 2.05 -6.01 2.88
CA SER A 119 1.84 -6.07 4.34
C SER A 119 1.88 -4.67 4.98
N LEU A 120 2.72 -4.43 6.00
CA LEU A 120 2.95 -3.09 6.57
C LEU A 120 3.34 -2.07 5.50
N GLY A 121 4.18 -2.46 4.53
CA GLY A 121 4.55 -1.59 3.41
C GLY A 121 3.34 -1.15 2.57
N ALA A 122 2.30 -1.99 2.45
CA ALA A 122 1.06 -1.63 1.78
C ALA A 122 0.26 -0.55 2.55
N ALA A 123 0.27 -0.61 3.88
CA ALA A 123 -0.31 0.45 4.72
C ALA A 123 0.46 1.76 4.57
N MET A 124 1.81 1.70 4.58
CA MET A 124 2.66 2.86 4.34
C MET A 124 2.43 3.46 2.96
N ALA A 125 2.38 2.62 1.91
CA ALA A 125 2.09 3.01 0.54
C ALA A 125 0.74 3.75 0.42
N THR A 126 -0.30 3.26 1.11
CA THR A 126 -1.62 3.91 1.15
C THR A 126 -1.54 5.30 1.80
N ILE A 127 -0.82 5.45 2.92
CA ILE A 127 -0.69 6.74 3.61
C ILE A 127 0.17 7.72 2.80
N ILE A 128 1.25 7.25 2.17
CA ILE A 128 2.08 8.08 1.26
C ILE A 128 1.22 8.58 0.10
N THR A 129 0.45 7.70 -0.55
CA THR A 129 -0.47 8.07 -1.62
C THR A 129 -1.49 9.12 -1.16
N TYR A 130 -2.08 8.95 0.03
CA TYR A 130 -2.98 9.95 0.60
C TYR A 130 -2.30 11.31 0.77
N ARG A 131 -1.11 11.36 1.34
CA ARG A 131 -0.37 12.61 1.57
C ARG A 131 -0.01 13.32 0.26
N LEU A 132 0.42 12.58 -0.75
CA LEU A 132 0.72 13.12 -2.07
C LEU A 132 -0.54 13.65 -2.77
N ALA A 133 -1.63 12.90 -2.74
CA ALA A 133 -2.86 13.26 -3.46
C ALA A 133 -3.71 14.33 -2.76
N THR A 134 -3.38 14.71 -1.52
CA THR A 134 -4.11 15.75 -0.77
C THR A 134 -3.33 17.05 -0.59
N ASP A 135 -2.16 17.16 -1.15
CA ASP A 135 -1.34 18.37 -1.17
C ASP A 135 -1.20 18.84 -2.63
N ASP A 136 -1.84 19.94 -2.97
CA ASP A 136 -1.87 20.50 -4.32
C ASP A 136 -0.47 20.91 -4.84
N ALA A 137 0.50 21.07 -3.94
CA ALA A 137 1.90 21.36 -4.29
C ALA A 137 2.72 20.10 -4.63
N LEU A 138 2.12 18.91 -4.52
CA LEU A 138 2.80 17.63 -4.75
C LEU A 138 2.19 16.88 -5.94
N PRO A 139 2.97 16.00 -6.59
CA PRO A 139 2.47 15.20 -7.68
C PRO A 139 1.41 14.20 -7.18
N THR A 140 0.23 14.22 -7.78
CA THR A 140 -0.78 13.19 -7.55
C THR A 140 -0.28 11.86 -8.10
N PRO A 141 -0.25 10.77 -7.29
CA PRO A 141 0.20 9.48 -7.78
C PRO A 141 -0.64 8.96 -8.96
N THR A 142 0.04 8.40 -9.95
CA THR A 142 -0.58 7.78 -11.14
C THR A 142 -1.33 6.50 -10.76
N GLY A 143 -0.87 5.79 -9.73
CA GLY A 143 -1.54 4.61 -9.22
C GLY A 143 -0.91 4.05 -7.95
N LEU A 144 -1.71 3.27 -7.24
CA LEU A 144 -1.33 2.54 -6.02
C LEU A 144 -1.63 1.06 -6.18
N PHE A 145 -0.62 0.23 -5.95
CA PHE A 145 -0.73 -1.23 -5.95
C PHE A 145 -0.35 -1.79 -4.58
N THR A 146 -1.27 -2.46 -3.91
CA THR A 146 -1.03 -3.01 -2.57
C THR A 146 -1.31 -4.52 -2.52
N TYR A 147 -0.50 -5.25 -1.78
CA TYR A 147 -0.54 -6.70 -1.66
C TYR A 147 -0.63 -7.08 -0.19
N GLY A 148 -1.63 -7.89 0.18
CA GLY A 148 -1.83 -8.30 1.56
C GLY A 148 -1.97 -7.13 2.55
N SER A 149 -2.59 -6.02 2.12
CA SER A 149 -2.69 -4.79 2.93
C SER A 149 -3.54 -4.98 4.17
N PRO A 150 -3.11 -4.53 5.37
CA PRO A 150 -3.97 -4.39 6.52
C PRO A 150 -4.98 -3.25 6.32
N ARG A 151 -5.97 -3.11 7.23
CA ARG A 151 -6.90 -1.98 7.23
C ARG A 151 -6.23 -0.73 7.78
N VAL A 152 -6.31 0.38 7.06
CA VAL A 152 -5.45 1.56 7.30
C VAL A 152 -6.16 2.66 8.09
N GLY A 153 -7.46 2.86 7.89
CA GLY A 153 -8.17 4.00 8.46
C GLY A 153 -9.61 3.70 8.86
N ASP A 154 -10.24 4.67 9.50
CA ASP A 154 -11.66 4.58 9.82
C ASP A 154 -12.54 4.78 8.56
N ARG A 155 -13.84 4.58 8.70
CA ARG A 155 -14.79 4.69 7.58
C ARG A 155 -14.75 6.07 6.90
N THR A 156 -14.58 7.14 7.68
CA THR A 156 -14.52 8.51 7.15
C THR A 156 -13.29 8.69 6.26
N PHE A 157 -12.12 8.25 6.74
CA PHE A 157 -10.89 8.28 5.97
C PHE A 157 -11.01 7.46 4.67
N ILE A 158 -11.53 6.24 4.75
CA ILE A 158 -11.64 5.35 3.58
C ILE A 158 -12.61 5.91 2.54
N ASN A 159 -13.75 6.45 2.98
CA ASN A 159 -14.70 7.09 2.06
C ASN A 159 -14.04 8.25 1.31
N TYR A 160 -13.29 9.10 2.01
CA TYR A 160 -12.56 10.19 1.36
C TYR A 160 -11.47 9.67 0.43
N PHE A 161 -10.63 8.72 0.89
CA PHE A 161 -9.56 8.15 0.08
C PHE A 161 -10.08 7.60 -1.26
N ASN A 162 -11.22 6.94 -1.25
CA ASN A 162 -11.84 6.38 -2.46
C ASN A 162 -12.38 7.45 -3.43
N THR A 163 -12.41 8.73 -3.05
CA THR A 163 -12.74 9.86 -3.96
C THR A 163 -11.50 10.46 -4.62
N LEU A 164 -10.30 10.11 -4.14
CA LEU A 164 -9.06 10.62 -4.74
C LEU A 164 -8.90 10.12 -6.18
N PRO A 165 -8.34 10.93 -7.09
CA PRO A 165 -8.16 10.56 -8.48
C PRO A 165 -6.94 9.62 -8.68
N VAL A 166 -6.79 8.64 -7.79
CA VAL A 166 -5.69 7.67 -7.79
C VAL A 166 -6.26 6.26 -7.89
N PRO A 167 -6.09 5.56 -9.02
CA PRO A 167 -6.44 4.15 -9.12
C PRO A 167 -5.72 3.33 -8.04
N HIS A 168 -6.47 2.63 -7.19
CA HIS A 168 -5.91 1.78 -6.15
C HIS A 168 -6.32 0.32 -6.35
N HIS A 169 -5.36 -0.52 -6.70
CA HIS A 169 -5.49 -1.95 -6.89
C HIS A 169 -4.98 -2.69 -5.67
N ARG A 170 -5.91 -3.25 -4.89
CA ARG A 170 -5.62 -3.98 -3.65
C ARG A 170 -5.75 -5.47 -3.86
N TRP A 171 -4.61 -6.17 -3.86
CA TRP A 171 -4.51 -7.61 -4.06
C TRP A 171 -4.56 -8.37 -2.74
N VAL A 172 -5.37 -9.42 -2.70
CA VAL A 172 -5.63 -10.23 -1.49
C VAL A 172 -5.64 -11.70 -1.88
N ASN A 173 -4.77 -12.49 -1.26
CA ASN A 173 -4.83 -13.95 -1.34
C ASN A 173 -5.86 -14.50 -0.36
N ASP A 174 -6.53 -15.58 -0.73
CA ASP A 174 -7.42 -16.30 0.18
C ASP A 174 -6.63 -16.79 1.41
N GLY A 175 -7.26 -16.68 2.58
CA GLY A 175 -6.62 -17.05 3.84
C GLY A 175 -5.60 -16.04 4.40
N ASP A 176 -5.22 -14.98 3.68
CA ASP A 176 -4.31 -13.96 4.21
C ASP A 176 -4.92 -13.25 5.43
N ILE A 177 -4.32 -13.54 6.59
CA ILE A 177 -4.79 -13.03 7.88
C ILE A 177 -4.44 -11.56 8.09
N VAL A 178 -3.38 -11.04 7.42
CA VAL A 178 -2.96 -9.63 7.51
C VAL A 178 -4.08 -8.72 7.02
N THR A 179 -4.80 -9.12 5.99
CA THR A 179 -5.92 -8.36 5.44
C THR A 179 -7.13 -8.27 6.39
N LYS A 180 -7.13 -9.05 7.48
CA LYS A 180 -8.23 -9.06 8.47
C LYS A 180 -7.96 -8.15 9.67
N ILE A 181 -6.76 -7.57 9.75
CA ILE A 181 -6.32 -6.71 10.87
C ILE A 181 -6.03 -5.27 10.40
N PRO A 182 -6.10 -4.27 11.31
CA PRO A 182 -6.83 -4.29 12.58
C PRO A 182 -8.32 -4.60 12.40
N LEU A 183 -9.01 -4.98 13.48
CA LEU A 183 -10.39 -5.49 13.39
C LEU A 183 -11.40 -4.43 12.94
N ALA A 184 -12.39 -4.84 12.11
CA ALA A 184 -13.63 -4.13 11.94
C ALA A 184 -14.44 -4.19 13.29
N PRO A 185 -15.25 -3.16 13.63
CA PRO A 185 -15.60 -2.00 12.82
C PRO A 185 -14.67 -0.77 13.00
N PHE A 186 -13.49 -0.95 13.57
CA PHE A 186 -12.62 0.19 13.89
C PHE A 186 -11.82 0.69 12.68
N PHE A 187 -11.44 -0.24 11.78
CA PHE A 187 -10.66 0.06 10.58
C PHE A 187 -11.23 -0.64 9.35
N TYR A 188 -11.00 -0.04 8.19
CA TYR A 188 -11.54 -0.47 6.90
C TYR A 188 -10.47 -0.44 5.81
N HIS A 189 -10.77 -1.07 4.68
CA HIS A 189 -9.95 -1.05 3.47
C HIS A 189 -10.45 0.01 2.48
N CYS A 190 -9.51 0.52 1.68
CA CYS A 190 -9.79 1.33 0.49
C CYS A 190 -9.36 0.60 -0.78
N GLY A 191 -9.75 1.15 -1.92
CA GLY A 191 -9.38 0.66 -3.25
C GLY A 191 -10.18 -0.53 -3.74
N VAL A 192 -9.96 -0.86 -5.01
CA VAL A 192 -10.60 -2.00 -5.70
C VAL A 192 -9.91 -3.29 -5.27
N MET A 193 -10.68 -4.22 -4.71
CA MET A 193 -10.15 -5.52 -4.28
C MET A 193 -10.03 -6.49 -5.47
N HIS A 194 -8.85 -7.06 -5.64
CA HIS A 194 -8.57 -8.21 -6.50
C HIS A 194 -8.28 -9.41 -5.59
N HIS A 195 -9.23 -10.31 -5.48
CA HIS A 195 -9.11 -11.50 -4.64
C HIS A 195 -8.61 -12.67 -5.47
N ILE A 196 -7.55 -13.33 -5.00
CA ILE A 196 -7.01 -14.56 -5.57
C ILE A 196 -7.44 -15.70 -4.65
N ASP A 197 -8.19 -16.65 -5.16
CA ASP A 197 -8.63 -17.82 -4.40
C ASP A 197 -7.57 -18.93 -4.36
N THR A 198 -7.89 -20.05 -3.72
CA THR A 198 -6.99 -21.20 -3.58
C THR A 198 -6.68 -21.91 -4.89
N GLN A 199 -7.47 -21.71 -5.95
CA GLN A 199 -7.25 -22.24 -7.30
C GLN A 199 -6.44 -21.26 -8.17
N GLY A 200 -6.22 -20.03 -7.69
CA GLY A 200 -5.57 -18.96 -8.43
C GLY A 200 -6.53 -18.12 -9.27
N ASP A 201 -7.82 -18.35 -9.15
CA ASP A 201 -8.83 -17.55 -9.84
C ASP A 201 -8.95 -16.16 -9.23
N ILE A 202 -9.11 -15.14 -10.08
CA ILE A 202 -9.16 -13.74 -9.67
C ILE A 202 -10.58 -13.20 -9.75
N THR A 203 -11.08 -12.72 -8.61
CA THR A 203 -12.37 -12.03 -8.51
C THR A 203 -12.16 -10.57 -8.16
N VAL A 204 -12.70 -9.65 -8.97
CA VAL A 204 -12.63 -8.21 -8.75
C VAL A 204 -13.85 -7.75 -7.94
N ASN A 205 -13.64 -6.87 -6.96
CA ASN A 205 -14.67 -6.35 -6.06
C ASN A 205 -15.44 -7.47 -5.32
N TYR A 206 -14.69 -8.49 -4.86
CA TYR A 206 -15.26 -9.51 -4.00
C TYR A 206 -15.74 -8.84 -2.69
N GLU A 207 -16.97 -8.34 -2.71
CA GLU A 207 -17.68 -8.00 -1.47
C GLU A 207 -18.00 -9.32 -0.77
N ARG A 208 -17.37 -9.59 0.36
CA ARG A 208 -17.92 -10.52 1.34
C ARG A 208 -19.26 -9.93 1.79
N THR A 209 -20.31 -10.25 1.06
CA THR A 209 -21.67 -10.04 1.54
C THR A 209 -21.85 -10.91 2.78
N TRP A 210 -21.69 -10.30 3.94
CA TRP A 210 -22.20 -10.88 5.18
C TRP A 210 -23.70 -10.96 5.02
N HIS A 211 -24.19 -12.13 4.61
CA HIS A 211 -25.60 -12.45 4.61
C HIS A 211 -26.10 -12.51 6.06
N TRP A 212 -26.56 -11.40 6.58
CA TRP A 212 -27.33 -11.31 7.81
C TRP A 212 -28.66 -12.09 7.73
N LYS A 213 -28.98 -12.68 6.59
CA LYS A 213 -30.27 -13.36 6.29
C LYS A 213 -30.33 -14.84 6.66
N ARG A 214 -29.43 -15.39 7.48
CA ARG A 214 -29.49 -16.79 7.91
C ARG A 214 -29.60 -17.00 9.41
N MET A 215 -30.07 -16.01 10.16
CA MET A 215 -30.42 -16.19 11.57
C MET A 215 -31.74 -15.42 11.88
N LEU A 216 -32.80 -15.74 11.16
CA LEU A 216 -34.19 -15.56 11.59
C LEU A 216 -34.97 -16.80 11.20
#